data_871483beae4fd8969477947094a5f6a6
#
_entry.id   871483beae4fd8969477947094a5f6a6
#
_cell.length_a   1.000
_cell.length_b   1.000
_cell.length_c   1.000
_cell.angle_alpha   90.00
_cell.angle_beta   90.00
_cell.angle_gamma   90.00
#
_symmetry.space_group_name_H-M   'P 1'
#
loop_
_entity.id
_entity.type
_entity.pdbx_description
1 polymer ?
#
loop_
_entity_poly.entity_id
_entity_poly.type
_entity_poly.pdbx_seq_one_letter_code
_entity_poly.pdbx_strand_id
1 'polypeptide(L)'
;MRDPEGRKATDRDVRKQIRPLLEPLRLAHVTEQHTVPVRDWLDHFDRKEHEHGGPVTVGKLRAWMDEPRRMGLPRDLQDLVILIYAAQSNRSFRDAFGPADPAIGKMRDEWKLEPQELPSQEVWDIARERASALFGKPASQLCSATNLDKLAADVLKEADVRRAQIHQLLDALRRVVPAGADRMKTASACIRLLDKLDSKLKPIDVVKRIHAAEIATSPTAMERAMAHASAVVTAIEHANWALFEGLKSVPAGAHILARLTEGLVNDEHVFHLADRIRECSGDAARLLLERAPSPPPPPPPVETVTPLPPETRRSGKRTVSKVKKQSVPLAETLGELRRVADAHPNAEIDIEWEIRE
;
A
#
# COMPACT_ATOMS: atom_id res chain seq x y z
N MET A 1 24.95 13.91 -9.82
CA MET A 1 25.00 12.97 -10.96
C MET A 1 25.76 11.74 -10.49
N ARG A 2 25.26 10.53 -10.71
CA ARG A 2 25.94 9.25 -10.37
C ARG A 2 26.20 8.50 -11.67
N ASP A 3 27.32 7.79 -11.74
CA ASP A 3 27.58 6.84 -12.82
C ASP A 3 26.69 5.59 -12.67
N PRO A 4 26.69 4.66 -13.64
CA PRO A 4 25.93 3.41 -13.58
C PRO A 4 26.27 2.53 -12.37
N GLU A 5 27.42 2.72 -11.76
CA GLU A 5 27.86 2.01 -10.55
C GLU A 5 27.50 2.76 -9.25
N GLY A 6 26.78 3.90 -9.35
CA GLY A 6 26.29 4.67 -8.21
C GLY A 6 27.32 5.57 -7.53
N ARG A 7 28.49 5.77 -8.12
CA ARG A 7 29.52 6.68 -7.62
C ARG A 7 29.11 8.14 -7.78
N LYS A 8 29.50 9.01 -6.86
CA LYS A 8 29.20 10.45 -6.95
C LYS A 8 29.98 11.09 -8.09
N ALA A 9 29.34 11.99 -8.86
CA ALA A 9 29.97 12.75 -9.95
C ALA A 9 31.09 13.71 -9.49
N THR A 10 31.33 13.82 -8.19
CA THR A 10 32.46 14.51 -7.58
C THR A 10 33.74 13.67 -7.58
N ASP A 11 33.65 12.39 -7.88
CA ASP A 11 34.79 11.51 -8.03
C ASP A 11 35.61 11.89 -9.28
N ARG A 12 36.91 11.99 -9.14
CA ARG A 12 37.81 12.39 -10.23
C ARG A 12 37.72 11.43 -11.42
N ASP A 13 37.53 10.15 -11.17
CA ASP A 13 37.45 9.14 -12.24
C ASP A 13 36.15 9.23 -13.01
N VAL A 14 35.03 9.52 -12.32
CA VAL A 14 33.73 9.77 -12.98
C VAL A 14 33.80 11.01 -13.87
N ARG A 15 34.42 12.08 -13.40
CA ARG A 15 34.59 13.30 -14.24
C ARG A 15 35.40 13.04 -15.50
N LYS A 16 36.48 12.26 -15.41
CA LYS A 16 37.25 11.85 -16.59
C LYS A 16 36.42 11.07 -17.60
N GLN A 17 35.54 10.21 -17.14
CA GLN A 17 34.67 9.38 -17.99
C GLN A 17 33.56 10.20 -18.65
N ILE A 18 32.96 11.17 -17.95
CA ILE A 18 31.86 11.98 -18.51
C ILE A 18 32.32 13.15 -19.38
N ARG A 19 33.55 13.63 -19.19
CA ARG A 19 34.09 14.78 -19.94
C ARG A 19 34.02 14.60 -21.48
N PRO A 20 34.43 13.46 -22.06
CA PRO A 20 34.36 13.23 -23.51
C PRO A 20 32.95 13.23 -24.09
N LEU A 21 31.92 13.08 -23.24
CA LEU A 21 30.52 13.13 -23.63
C LEU A 21 29.93 14.54 -23.47
N LEU A 22 30.19 15.19 -22.32
CA LEU A 22 29.53 16.46 -22.00
C LEU A 22 30.10 17.67 -22.72
N GLU A 23 31.42 17.75 -22.88
CA GLU A 23 32.06 18.92 -23.51
C GLU A 23 31.77 19.03 -25.03
N PRO A 24 31.90 17.96 -25.83
CA PRO A 24 31.57 18.04 -27.27
C PRO A 24 30.10 18.34 -27.53
N LEU A 25 29.21 17.87 -26.65
CA LEU A 25 27.77 18.14 -26.72
C LEU A 25 27.37 19.50 -26.15
N ARG A 26 28.33 20.29 -25.64
CA ARG A 26 28.11 21.60 -25.00
C ARG A 26 27.07 21.51 -23.85
N LEU A 27 27.13 20.42 -23.09
CA LEU A 27 26.22 20.20 -21.95
C LEU A 27 26.81 20.72 -20.65
N ALA A 28 28.12 20.58 -20.47
CA ALA A 28 28.84 21.08 -19.32
C ALA A 28 30.32 21.28 -19.60
N HIS A 29 30.96 22.20 -18.86
CA HIS A 29 32.40 22.26 -18.73
C HIS A 29 32.84 21.41 -17.54
N VAL A 30 33.74 20.46 -17.77
CA VAL A 30 34.23 19.53 -16.75
C VAL A 30 35.66 19.89 -16.38
N THR A 31 35.84 20.45 -15.20
CA THR A 31 37.17 20.74 -14.60
C THR A 31 37.57 19.60 -13.65
N GLU A 32 38.76 19.68 -13.07
CA GLU A 32 39.20 18.69 -12.06
C GLU A 32 38.38 18.72 -10.78
N GLN A 33 37.75 19.83 -10.45
CA GLN A 33 37.01 20.02 -9.20
C GLN A 33 35.50 20.13 -9.41
N HIS A 34 35.04 20.66 -10.56
CA HIS A 34 33.65 20.99 -10.78
C HIS A 34 33.17 20.58 -12.18
N THR A 35 31.88 20.31 -12.26
CA THR A 35 31.15 20.19 -13.52
C THR A 35 30.14 21.33 -13.57
N VAL A 36 30.35 22.27 -14.50
CA VAL A 36 29.52 23.46 -14.64
C VAL A 36 28.62 23.27 -15.86
N PRO A 37 27.29 23.22 -15.69
CA PRO A 37 26.36 23.10 -16.81
C PRO A 37 26.48 24.32 -17.75
N VAL A 38 26.42 24.06 -19.06
CA VAL A 38 26.36 25.10 -20.12
C VAL A 38 24.90 25.31 -20.50
N ARG A 39 24.52 26.53 -20.86
CA ARG A 39 23.12 26.88 -21.14
C ARG A 39 22.76 26.84 -22.61
N ASP A 40 23.67 26.46 -23.52
CA ASP A 40 23.47 26.52 -24.98
C ASP A 40 22.18 25.80 -25.42
N TRP A 41 21.96 24.59 -24.91
CA TRP A 41 20.75 23.83 -25.22
C TRP A 41 19.50 24.38 -24.51
N LEU A 42 19.65 24.87 -23.28
CA LEU A 42 18.56 25.49 -22.54
C LEU A 42 18.04 26.72 -23.32
N ASP A 43 18.94 27.62 -23.68
CA ASP A 43 18.60 28.85 -24.39
C ASP A 43 18.08 28.56 -25.81
N HIS A 44 18.57 27.49 -26.46
CA HIS A 44 18.08 27.05 -27.78
C HIS A 44 16.63 26.53 -27.67
N PHE A 45 16.35 25.63 -26.75
CA PHE A 45 15.03 25.03 -26.62
C PHE A 45 14.01 26.03 -26.09
N ASP A 46 14.36 26.89 -25.14
CA ASP A 46 13.47 27.94 -24.61
C ASP A 46 13.07 28.91 -25.73
N ARG A 47 14.00 29.31 -26.62
CA ARG A 47 13.70 30.11 -27.80
C ARG A 47 12.75 29.38 -28.74
N LYS A 48 13.01 28.10 -29.04
CA LYS A 48 12.16 27.29 -29.91
C LYS A 48 10.74 27.07 -29.33
N GLU A 49 10.65 26.89 -28.05
CA GLU A 49 9.34 26.81 -27.34
C GLU A 49 8.57 28.14 -27.51
N HIS A 50 9.26 29.26 -27.37
CA HIS A 50 8.64 30.57 -27.55
C HIS A 50 8.19 30.83 -28.99
N GLU A 51 9.00 30.41 -30.01
CA GLU A 51 8.67 30.53 -31.42
C GLU A 51 7.47 29.67 -31.85
N HIS A 52 7.38 28.43 -31.37
CA HIS A 52 6.39 27.46 -31.85
C HIS A 52 5.16 27.34 -30.94
N GLY A 53 5.26 27.67 -29.68
CA GLY A 53 4.20 27.53 -28.69
C GLY A 53 3.74 26.10 -28.40
N GLY A 54 2.76 25.98 -27.50
CA GLY A 54 2.16 24.71 -27.14
C GLY A 54 3.06 23.79 -26.28
N PRO A 55 2.63 22.56 -25.99
CA PRO A 55 3.36 21.68 -25.10
C PRO A 55 4.71 21.24 -25.68
N VAL A 56 5.75 21.27 -24.86
CA VAL A 56 7.07 20.72 -25.20
C VAL A 56 7.00 19.22 -25.11
N THR A 57 7.37 18.51 -26.17
CA THR A 57 7.46 17.05 -26.19
C THR A 57 8.87 16.59 -26.53
N VAL A 58 9.20 15.34 -26.15
CA VAL A 58 10.48 14.73 -26.48
C VAL A 58 10.74 14.76 -28.01
N GLY A 59 9.69 14.45 -28.80
CA GLY A 59 9.78 14.50 -30.26
C GLY A 59 10.07 15.90 -30.80
N LYS A 60 9.45 16.96 -30.25
CA LYS A 60 9.77 18.35 -30.63
C LYS A 60 11.22 18.70 -30.29
N LEU A 61 11.68 18.34 -29.07
CA LEU A 61 13.06 18.62 -28.69
C LEU A 61 14.06 17.93 -29.61
N ARG A 62 13.79 16.68 -30.02
CA ARG A 62 14.63 15.98 -31.02
C ARG A 62 14.64 16.69 -32.38
N ALA A 63 13.48 17.12 -32.85
CA ALA A 63 13.39 17.88 -34.10
C ALA A 63 14.18 19.21 -34.04
N TRP A 64 14.04 19.95 -32.93
CA TRP A 64 14.74 21.22 -32.72
C TRP A 64 16.27 21.08 -32.58
N MET A 65 16.77 19.90 -32.12
CA MET A 65 18.22 19.62 -32.12
C MET A 65 18.84 19.65 -33.52
N ASP A 66 18.07 19.31 -34.54
CA ASP A 66 18.50 19.31 -35.94
C ASP A 66 18.27 20.66 -36.66
N GLU A 67 17.93 21.71 -35.94
CA GLU A 67 17.71 23.07 -36.45
C GLU A 67 18.77 24.06 -35.92
N PRO A 68 19.26 25.00 -36.71
CA PRO A 68 19.01 25.19 -38.16
C PRO A 68 19.79 24.24 -39.07
N ARG A 69 20.66 23.39 -38.49
CA ARG A 69 21.46 22.40 -39.21
C ARG A 69 21.33 21.04 -38.57
N ARG A 70 21.16 20.02 -39.40
CA ARG A 70 21.16 18.65 -38.92
C ARG A 70 22.47 18.30 -38.22
N MET A 71 22.38 17.95 -36.93
CA MET A 71 23.55 17.54 -36.16
C MET A 71 23.81 16.04 -36.26
N GLY A 72 22.81 15.25 -36.63
CA GLY A 72 22.92 13.80 -36.78
C GLY A 72 23.26 13.07 -35.47
N LEU A 73 22.82 13.59 -34.34
CA LEU A 73 23.08 12.97 -33.04
C LEU A 73 22.38 11.61 -32.92
N PRO A 74 23.10 10.56 -32.52
CA PRO A 74 22.48 9.28 -32.13
C PRO A 74 21.39 9.46 -31.07
N ARG A 75 20.36 8.61 -31.11
CA ARG A 75 19.18 8.73 -30.23
C ARG A 75 19.53 8.79 -28.75
N ASP A 76 20.50 7.99 -28.30
CA ASP A 76 20.97 7.98 -26.91
C ASP A 76 21.61 9.31 -26.50
N LEU A 77 22.32 10.00 -27.41
CA LEU A 77 22.87 11.31 -27.13
C LEU A 77 21.80 12.40 -27.14
N GLN A 78 20.78 12.28 -28.00
CA GLN A 78 19.62 13.17 -27.98
C GLN A 78 18.89 13.01 -26.62
N ASP A 79 18.69 11.79 -26.14
CA ASP A 79 18.08 11.51 -24.82
C ASP A 79 18.89 12.12 -23.69
N LEU A 80 20.22 12.03 -23.73
CA LEU A 80 21.09 12.67 -22.74
C LEU A 80 20.93 14.19 -22.73
N VAL A 81 20.88 14.83 -23.89
CA VAL A 81 20.63 16.29 -23.99
C VAL A 81 19.29 16.66 -23.40
N ILE A 82 18.23 15.92 -23.73
CA ILE A 82 16.87 16.15 -23.20
C ILE A 82 16.80 15.97 -21.68
N LEU A 83 17.46 14.95 -21.13
CA LEU A 83 17.52 14.73 -19.69
C LEU A 83 18.20 15.89 -18.96
N ILE A 84 19.29 16.42 -19.52
CA ILE A 84 20.01 17.56 -18.93
C ILE A 84 19.18 18.84 -19.06
N TYR A 85 18.53 19.07 -20.22
CA TYR A 85 17.59 20.18 -20.39
C TYR A 85 16.46 20.13 -19.37
N ALA A 86 15.81 18.97 -19.21
CA ALA A 86 14.73 18.80 -18.25
C ALA A 86 15.20 19.09 -16.81
N ALA A 87 16.41 18.63 -16.44
CA ALA A 87 16.99 18.92 -15.14
C ALA A 87 17.31 20.39 -14.92
N GLN A 88 17.87 21.09 -15.94
CA GLN A 88 18.21 22.50 -15.87
C GLN A 88 16.99 23.43 -15.86
N SER A 89 15.91 23.04 -16.57
CA SER A 89 14.67 23.81 -16.67
C SER A 89 13.60 23.39 -15.65
N ASN A 90 13.93 22.51 -14.72
CA ASN A 90 13.00 21.96 -13.73
C ASN A 90 11.73 21.38 -14.36
N ARG A 91 11.87 20.54 -15.39
CA ARG A 91 10.75 19.89 -16.05
C ARG A 91 10.67 18.41 -15.70
N SER A 92 9.46 17.92 -15.48
CA SER A 92 9.16 16.50 -15.35
C SER A 92 8.66 15.92 -16.66
N PHE A 93 8.86 14.60 -16.84
CA PHE A 93 8.34 13.87 -17.99
C PHE A 93 7.00 13.26 -17.64
N ARG A 94 6.03 13.40 -18.55
CA ARG A 94 4.69 12.85 -18.40
C ARG A 94 4.24 12.16 -19.67
N ASP A 95 3.58 11.02 -19.49
CA ASP A 95 2.84 10.33 -20.55
C ASP A 95 1.32 10.53 -20.41
N ALA A 96 0.53 9.73 -21.11
CA ALA A 96 -0.93 9.78 -21.03
C ALA A 96 -1.50 9.30 -19.66
N PHE A 97 -0.69 8.57 -18.87
CA PHE A 97 -1.10 7.94 -17.63
C PHE A 97 -0.53 8.63 -16.38
N GLY A 98 0.40 9.57 -16.55
CA GLY A 98 1.00 10.30 -15.44
C GLY A 98 2.50 10.54 -15.58
N PRO A 99 3.24 10.62 -14.47
CA PRO A 99 4.70 10.79 -14.49
C PRO A 99 5.38 9.63 -15.20
N ALA A 100 6.26 9.96 -16.13
CA ALA A 100 7.09 8.98 -16.84
C ALA A 100 8.50 8.90 -16.21
N ASP A 101 9.12 7.72 -16.27
CA ASP A 101 10.48 7.48 -15.75
C ASP A 101 11.49 7.55 -16.90
N PRO A 102 12.14 8.71 -17.12
CA PRO A 102 13.00 8.91 -18.27
C PRO A 102 14.32 8.15 -18.13
N ALA A 103 14.70 7.42 -19.16
CA ALA A 103 15.99 6.77 -19.28
C ALA A 103 16.51 6.82 -20.71
N ILE A 104 17.83 6.84 -20.87
CA ILE A 104 18.48 6.80 -22.19
C ILE A 104 18.03 5.56 -22.95
N GLY A 105 17.64 5.72 -24.20
CA GLY A 105 17.13 4.66 -25.08
C GLY A 105 15.67 4.26 -24.82
N LYS A 106 14.99 4.84 -23.83
CA LYS A 106 13.61 4.48 -23.46
C LYS A 106 12.59 5.62 -23.62
N MET A 107 13.05 6.84 -23.91
CA MET A 107 12.14 7.99 -24.02
C MET A 107 11.33 7.94 -25.32
N ARG A 108 10.02 8.20 -25.19
CA ARG A 108 9.06 8.20 -26.30
C ARG A 108 8.79 9.63 -26.77
N ASP A 109 8.59 9.81 -28.07
CA ASP A 109 8.42 11.13 -28.68
C ASP A 109 7.16 11.87 -28.21
N GLU A 110 6.11 11.14 -27.82
CA GLU A 110 4.85 11.66 -27.29
C GLU A 110 4.92 12.18 -25.85
N TRP A 111 5.96 11.85 -25.09
CA TRP A 111 6.09 12.32 -23.72
C TRP A 111 6.23 13.83 -23.66
N LYS A 112 5.51 14.45 -22.74
CA LYS A 112 5.50 15.89 -22.50
C LYS A 112 6.49 16.24 -21.41
N LEU A 113 7.10 17.42 -21.51
CA LEU A 113 7.91 18.02 -20.46
C LEU A 113 7.14 19.17 -19.84
N GLU A 114 6.76 19.02 -18.58
CA GLU A 114 6.00 20.02 -17.83
C GLU A 114 6.87 20.71 -16.78
N PRO A 115 6.89 22.07 -16.74
CA PRO A 115 7.65 22.80 -15.75
C PRO A 115 7.09 22.56 -14.35
N GLN A 116 7.98 22.38 -13.37
CA GLN A 116 7.65 22.17 -11.97
C GLN A 116 8.33 23.23 -11.10
N GLU A 117 7.56 23.80 -10.17
CA GLU A 117 8.13 24.57 -9.07
C GLU A 117 8.75 23.61 -8.05
N LEU A 118 10.01 23.81 -7.68
CA LEU A 118 10.68 22.97 -6.72
C LEU A 118 10.57 23.55 -5.30
N PRO A 119 10.36 22.72 -4.28
CA PRO A 119 10.44 23.15 -2.87
C PRO A 119 11.91 23.43 -2.48
N SER A 120 12.10 24.06 -1.33
CA SER A 120 13.43 24.12 -0.74
C SER A 120 13.94 22.71 -0.38
N GLN A 121 15.27 22.55 -0.32
CA GLN A 121 15.88 21.25 0.03
C GLN A 121 15.40 20.73 1.38
N GLU A 122 15.25 21.60 2.37
CA GLU A 122 14.75 21.25 3.69
C GLU A 122 13.32 20.69 3.65
N VAL A 123 12.42 21.35 2.92
CA VAL A 123 11.04 20.88 2.74
C VAL A 123 11.02 19.56 2.01
N TRP A 124 11.89 19.38 1.00
CA TRP A 124 12.01 18.12 0.26
C TRP A 124 12.48 16.98 1.15
N ASP A 125 13.52 17.16 1.95
CA ASP A 125 14.10 16.11 2.78
C ASP A 125 13.10 15.64 3.85
N ILE A 126 12.42 16.56 4.54
CA ILE A 126 11.38 16.21 5.52
C ILE A 126 10.21 15.51 4.85
N ALA A 127 9.73 16.02 3.71
CA ALA A 127 8.60 15.41 3.00
C ALA A 127 8.94 14.02 2.47
N ARG A 128 10.14 13.81 1.96
CA ARG A 128 10.65 12.50 1.49
C ARG A 128 10.70 11.48 2.63
N GLU A 129 11.22 11.87 3.79
CA GLU A 129 11.27 11.00 4.98
C GLU A 129 9.86 10.63 5.45
N ARG A 130 8.96 11.63 5.52
CA ARG A 130 7.55 11.40 5.90
C ARG A 130 6.81 10.55 4.89
N ALA A 131 7.00 10.76 3.58
CA ALA A 131 6.39 9.95 2.54
C ALA A 131 6.85 8.47 2.63
N SER A 132 8.12 8.24 2.92
CA SER A 132 8.65 6.89 3.17
C SER A 132 8.04 6.28 4.42
N ALA A 133 7.95 7.03 5.52
CA ALA A 133 7.46 6.52 6.80
C ALA A 133 5.94 6.31 6.82
N LEU A 134 5.15 7.16 6.14
CA LEU A 134 3.68 7.12 6.19
C LEU A 134 3.05 6.28 5.06
N PHE A 135 3.69 6.27 3.89
CA PHE A 135 3.14 5.63 2.69
C PHE A 135 4.01 4.51 2.13
N GLY A 136 5.19 4.27 2.72
CA GLY A 136 6.16 3.30 2.19
C GLY A 136 6.73 3.71 0.82
N LYS A 137 6.73 5.00 0.48
CA LYS A 137 7.20 5.52 -0.82
C LYS A 137 8.56 6.20 -0.67
N PRO A 138 9.66 5.47 -0.87
CA PRO A 138 10.99 6.06 -0.84
C PRO A 138 11.20 6.96 -2.07
N ALA A 139 11.86 8.10 -1.87
CA ALA A 139 12.24 9.00 -2.95
C ALA A 139 13.73 9.31 -2.92
N SER A 140 14.28 9.74 -4.06
CA SER A 140 15.67 10.18 -4.20
C SER A 140 15.99 11.35 -3.28
N GLN A 141 17.23 11.45 -2.82
CA GLN A 141 17.71 12.64 -2.11
C GLN A 141 17.74 13.90 -2.98
N LEU A 142 17.92 13.70 -4.30
CA LEU A 142 17.95 14.81 -5.24
C LEU A 142 16.53 15.38 -5.42
N CYS A 143 16.36 16.65 -5.06
CA CYS A 143 15.16 17.40 -5.41
C CYS A 143 15.22 17.78 -6.89
N SER A 144 14.41 17.13 -7.71
CA SER A 144 14.27 17.41 -9.13
C SER A 144 12.79 17.34 -9.53
N ALA A 145 12.43 17.98 -10.63
CA ALA A 145 11.07 17.99 -11.13
C ALA A 145 10.50 16.56 -11.34
N THR A 146 11.30 15.67 -11.91
CA THR A 146 10.91 14.26 -12.11
C THR A 146 10.68 13.52 -10.79
N ASN A 147 11.59 13.69 -9.81
CA ASN A 147 11.46 13.04 -8.51
C ASN A 147 10.27 13.60 -7.70
N LEU A 148 10.04 14.92 -7.81
CA LEU A 148 8.91 15.60 -7.19
C LEU A 148 7.57 15.07 -7.74
N ASP A 149 7.45 15.01 -9.08
CA ASP A 149 6.23 14.56 -9.75
C ASP A 149 5.94 13.07 -9.44
N LYS A 150 6.98 12.24 -9.49
CA LYS A 150 6.88 10.81 -9.14
C LYS A 150 6.44 10.60 -7.69
N LEU A 151 7.09 11.28 -6.73
CA LEU A 151 6.72 11.16 -5.32
C LEU A 151 5.27 11.61 -5.09
N ALA A 152 4.88 12.74 -5.69
CA ALA A 152 3.51 13.25 -5.56
C ALA A 152 2.48 12.26 -6.11
N ALA A 153 2.71 11.71 -7.30
CA ALA A 153 1.80 10.73 -7.91
C ALA A 153 1.71 9.44 -7.08
N ASP A 154 2.83 8.92 -6.60
CA ASP A 154 2.88 7.71 -5.77
C ASP A 154 2.12 7.91 -4.45
N VAL A 155 2.28 9.06 -3.80
CA VAL A 155 1.56 9.40 -2.56
C VAL A 155 0.07 9.59 -2.80
N LEU A 156 -0.33 10.32 -3.85
CA LEU A 156 -1.74 10.53 -4.18
C LEU A 156 -2.45 9.21 -4.47
N LYS A 157 -1.81 8.32 -5.21
CA LYS A 157 -2.35 6.98 -5.47
C LYS A 157 -2.60 6.19 -4.19
N GLU A 158 -1.66 6.19 -3.24
CA GLU A 158 -1.84 5.53 -1.95
C GLU A 158 -2.91 6.21 -1.11
N ALA A 159 -2.96 7.55 -1.10
CA ALA A 159 -3.96 8.30 -0.36
C ALA A 159 -5.38 7.98 -0.83
N ASP A 160 -5.61 7.87 -2.14
CA ASP A 160 -6.91 7.52 -2.70
C ASP A 160 -7.36 6.11 -2.30
N VAL A 161 -6.44 5.13 -2.31
CA VAL A 161 -6.75 3.76 -1.87
C VAL A 161 -7.10 3.70 -0.38
N ARG A 162 -6.38 4.45 0.46
CA ARG A 162 -6.50 4.34 1.93
C ARG A 162 -7.59 5.24 2.52
N ARG A 163 -8.03 6.28 1.81
CA ARG A 163 -8.98 7.29 2.34
C ARG A 163 -10.28 6.67 2.85
N ALA A 164 -10.97 5.88 2.03
CA ALA A 164 -12.23 5.25 2.41
C ALA A 164 -12.06 4.31 3.61
N GLN A 165 -10.98 3.54 3.63
CA GLN A 165 -10.70 2.56 4.70
C GLN A 165 -10.45 3.25 6.05
N ILE A 166 -9.76 4.39 6.06
CA ILE A 166 -9.46 5.15 7.28
C ILE A 166 -10.72 5.84 7.83
N HIS A 167 -11.63 6.31 6.99
CA HIS A 167 -12.93 6.80 7.44
C HIS A 167 -13.75 5.69 8.12
N GLN A 168 -13.83 4.51 7.50
CA GLN A 168 -14.47 3.34 8.09
C GLN A 168 -13.82 2.93 9.41
N LEU A 169 -12.49 2.97 9.49
CA LEU A 169 -11.76 2.69 10.73
C LEU A 169 -12.16 3.66 11.84
N LEU A 170 -12.17 4.97 11.57
CA LEU A 170 -12.55 5.95 12.60
C LEU A 170 -13.97 5.74 13.09
N ASP A 171 -14.92 5.44 12.20
CA ASP A 171 -16.30 5.17 12.56
C ASP A 171 -16.45 3.86 13.39
N ALA A 172 -15.69 2.83 13.07
CA ALA A 172 -15.64 1.61 13.86
C ALA A 172 -15.03 1.86 15.25
N LEU A 173 -13.91 2.59 15.31
CA LEU A 173 -13.23 2.91 16.57
C LEU A 173 -14.11 3.75 17.51
N ARG A 174 -14.87 4.70 17.01
CA ARG A 174 -15.79 5.54 17.80
C ARG A 174 -16.79 4.74 18.64
N ARG A 175 -17.11 3.52 18.21
CA ARG A 175 -18.07 2.64 18.92
C ARG A 175 -17.46 1.95 20.13
N VAL A 176 -16.13 1.74 20.13
CA VAL A 176 -15.46 0.84 21.09
C VAL A 176 -14.27 1.45 21.82
N VAL A 177 -13.74 2.57 21.32
CA VAL A 177 -12.52 3.21 21.83
C VAL A 177 -12.85 4.57 22.46
N PRO A 178 -12.29 4.91 23.64
CA PRO A 178 -12.45 6.23 24.24
C PRO A 178 -11.92 7.36 23.36
N ALA A 179 -12.62 8.49 23.29
CA ALA A 179 -12.29 9.61 22.40
C ALA A 179 -10.86 10.16 22.59
N GLY A 180 -10.30 10.10 23.79
CA GLY A 180 -8.94 10.58 24.10
C GLY A 180 -7.82 9.57 23.87
N ALA A 181 -8.13 8.36 23.45
CA ALA A 181 -7.15 7.30 23.20
C ALA A 181 -6.19 7.65 22.06
N ASP A 182 -4.95 7.16 22.13
CA ASP A 182 -3.93 7.42 21.11
C ASP A 182 -4.35 6.87 19.76
N ARG A 183 -4.99 5.71 19.72
CA ARG A 183 -5.57 5.14 18.49
C ARG A 183 -6.56 6.09 17.81
N MET A 184 -7.42 6.77 18.59
CA MET A 184 -8.36 7.76 18.05
C MET A 184 -7.66 9.02 17.52
N LYS A 185 -6.62 9.50 18.21
CA LYS A 185 -5.80 10.63 17.77
C LYS A 185 -5.09 10.30 16.45
N THR A 186 -4.48 9.12 16.38
CA THR A 186 -3.78 8.63 15.18
C THR A 186 -4.72 8.49 13.99
N ALA A 187 -5.86 7.81 14.13
CA ALA A 187 -6.84 7.68 13.05
C ALA A 187 -7.36 9.04 12.57
N SER A 188 -7.63 9.97 13.51
CA SER A 188 -8.06 11.32 13.16
C SER A 188 -6.97 12.12 12.42
N ALA A 189 -5.70 11.98 12.80
CA ALA A 189 -4.58 12.61 12.09
C ALA A 189 -4.41 12.03 10.68
N CYS A 190 -4.55 10.71 10.51
CA CYS A 190 -4.55 10.07 9.19
C CYS A 190 -5.64 10.64 8.28
N ILE A 191 -6.88 10.79 8.77
CA ILE A 191 -7.98 11.40 7.99
C ILE A 191 -7.63 12.82 7.59
N ARG A 192 -7.20 13.66 8.55
CA ARG A 192 -6.82 15.05 8.24
C ARG A 192 -5.72 15.16 7.19
N LEU A 193 -4.78 14.22 7.16
CA LEU A 193 -3.75 14.16 6.13
C LEU A 193 -4.35 13.72 4.79
N LEU A 194 -5.06 12.60 4.75
CA LEU A 194 -5.58 12.01 3.50
C LEU A 194 -6.63 12.89 2.83
N ASP A 195 -7.47 13.58 3.59
CA ASP A 195 -8.48 14.51 3.05
C ASP A 195 -7.86 15.76 2.43
N LYS A 196 -6.65 16.14 2.87
CA LYS A 196 -5.88 17.22 2.25
C LYS A 196 -5.16 16.80 0.97
N LEU A 197 -4.98 15.51 0.69
CA LEU A 197 -4.29 14.99 -0.48
C LEU A 197 -5.30 14.69 -1.59
N ASP A 198 -5.60 15.67 -2.41
CA ASP A 198 -6.52 15.58 -3.56
C ASP A 198 -5.72 15.35 -4.85
N SER A 199 -6.23 14.52 -5.76
CA SER A 199 -5.63 14.23 -7.07
C SER A 199 -5.46 15.45 -7.98
N LYS A 200 -6.14 16.56 -7.69
CA LYS A 200 -6.03 17.83 -8.44
C LYS A 200 -4.86 18.71 -7.99
N LEU A 201 -4.16 18.32 -6.95
CA LEU A 201 -3.04 19.09 -6.42
C LEU A 201 -1.84 19.10 -7.37
N LYS A 202 -1.15 20.23 -7.41
CA LYS A 202 0.17 20.29 -8.03
C LYS A 202 1.17 19.48 -7.21
N PRO A 203 2.20 18.89 -7.83
CA PRO A 203 3.20 18.09 -7.12
C PRO A 203 3.84 18.80 -5.93
N ILE A 204 4.16 20.09 -6.06
CA ILE A 204 4.71 20.90 -4.97
C ILE A 204 3.76 21.02 -3.79
N ASP A 205 2.44 21.14 -4.03
CA ASP A 205 1.46 21.27 -2.96
C ASP A 205 1.30 19.96 -2.20
N VAL A 206 1.40 18.82 -2.88
CA VAL A 206 1.44 17.49 -2.24
C VAL A 206 2.62 17.42 -1.27
N VAL A 207 3.82 17.79 -1.72
CA VAL A 207 5.04 17.77 -0.89
C VAL A 207 4.92 18.74 0.29
N LYS A 208 4.39 19.95 0.08
CA LYS A 208 4.14 20.92 1.17
C LYS A 208 3.15 20.38 2.21
N ARG A 209 2.11 19.64 1.78
CA ARG A 209 1.12 19.03 2.70
C ARG A 209 1.69 17.86 3.47
N ILE A 210 2.54 17.03 2.86
CA ILE A 210 3.27 15.97 3.55
C ILE A 210 4.24 16.57 4.57
N HIS A 211 4.99 17.61 4.18
CA HIS A 211 5.88 18.36 5.09
C HIS A 211 5.13 18.93 6.30
N ALA A 212 3.94 19.49 6.10
CA ALA A 212 3.12 20.07 7.15
C ALA A 212 2.19 19.06 7.86
N ALA A 213 2.33 17.74 7.57
CA ALA A 213 1.48 16.74 8.17
C ALA A 213 1.63 16.71 9.69
N GLU A 214 0.50 16.70 10.39
CA GLU A 214 0.47 16.53 11.84
C GLU A 214 0.71 15.05 12.17
N ILE A 215 1.73 14.78 12.96
CA ILE A 215 2.03 13.45 13.49
C ILE A 215 1.49 13.41 14.93
N ALA A 216 0.38 12.70 15.12
CA ALA A 216 -0.33 12.69 16.40
C ALA A 216 0.43 11.92 17.49
N THR A 217 0.98 10.76 17.14
CA THR A 217 1.73 9.88 18.05
C THR A 217 3.09 9.52 17.45
N SER A 218 3.10 8.75 16.36
CA SER A 218 4.31 8.45 15.60
C SER A 218 4.02 8.22 14.12
N PRO A 219 4.99 8.43 13.21
CA PRO A 219 4.82 8.09 11.80
C PRO A 219 4.50 6.60 11.59
N THR A 220 5.14 5.72 12.36
CA THR A 220 4.91 4.26 12.30
C THR A 220 3.51 3.88 12.75
N ALA A 221 2.96 4.54 13.79
CA ALA A 221 1.59 4.33 14.23
C ALA A 221 0.59 4.73 13.13
N MET A 222 0.80 5.87 12.49
CA MET A 222 -0.04 6.34 11.39
C MET A 222 0.04 5.40 10.17
N GLU A 223 1.23 4.96 9.80
CA GLU A 223 1.43 4.00 8.70
C GLU A 223 0.67 2.70 8.97
N ARG A 224 0.85 2.10 10.15
CA ARG A 224 0.19 0.85 10.52
C ARG A 224 -1.32 1.00 10.65
N ALA A 225 -1.81 2.14 11.18
CA ALA A 225 -3.23 2.43 11.23
C ALA A 225 -3.85 2.47 9.82
N MET A 226 -3.16 3.07 8.85
CA MET A 226 -3.58 3.08 7.46
C MET A 226 -3.47 1.70 6.78
N ALA A 227 -2.38 0.97 7.02
CA ALA A 227 -2.14 -0.33 6.41
C ALA A 227 -3.11 -1.41 6.92
N HIS A 228 -3.47 -1.37 8.20
CA HIS A 228 -4.31 -2.38 8.84
C HIS A 228 -5.76 -1.95 9.03
N ALA A 229 -6.17 -0.79 8.50
CA ALA A 229 -7.51 -0.23 8.69
C ALA A 229 -8.63 -1.24 8.44
N SER A 230 -8.62 -1.91 7.29
CA SER A 230 -9.63 -2.90 6.91
C SER A 230 -9.67 -4.10 7.87
N ALA A 231 -8.51 -4.62 8.27
CA ALA A 231 -8.43 -5.75 9.21
C ALA A 231 -9.00 -5.39 10.59
N VAL A 232 -8.70 -4.17 11.06
CA VAL A 232 -9.22 -3.66 12.34
C VAL A 232 -10.73 -3.43 12.28
N VAL A 233 -11.25 -2.84 11.21
CA VAL A 233 -12.70 -2.68 10.99
C VAL A 233 -13.41 -4.04 11.06
N THR A 234 -12.92 -5.00 10.27
CA THR A 234 -13.46 -6.37 10.25
C THR A 234 -13.44 -7.01 11.64
N ALA A 235 -12.33 -6.86 12.37
CA ALA A 235 -12.23 -7.43 13.73
C ALA A 235 -13.21 -6.78 14.71
N ILE A 236 -13.43 -5.48 14.65
CA ILE A 236 -14.39 -4.76 15.50
C ILE A 236 -15.83 -5.18 15.16
N GLU A 237 -16.17 -5.29 13.89
CA GLU A 237 -17.53 -5.61 13.43
C GLU A 237 -17.91 -7.07 13.71
N HIS A 238 -16.96 -7.99 13.61
CA HIS A 238 -17.20 -9.41 13.88
C HIS A 238 -16.94 -9.84 15.33
N ALA A 239 -16.42 -8.96 16.18
CA ALA A 239 -16.22 -9.27 17.59
C ALA A 239 -17.55 -9.50 18.29
N ASN A 240 -17.64 -10.58 19.07
CA ASN A 240 -18.79 -10.81 19.94
C ASN A 240 -18.63 -10.01 21.24
N TRP A 241 -19.04 -8.73 21.20
CA TRP A 241 -18.94 -7.83 22.35
C TRP A 241 -19.73 -8.29 23.57
N ALA A 242 -20.79 -9.12 23.39
CA ALA A 242 -21.57 -9.68 24.49
C ALA A 242 -20.72 -10.62 25.39
N LEU A 243 -19.70 -11.30 24.81
CA LEU A 243 -18.77 -12.09 25.63
C LEU A 243 -18.00 -11.21 26.62
N PHE A 244 -17.52 -10.05 26.17
CA PHE A 244 -16.77 -9.11 27.02
C PHE A 244 -17.68 -8.47 28.09
N GLU A 245 -18.94 -8.18 27.78
CA GLU A 245 -19.91 -7.73 28.76
C GLU A 245 -20.15 -8.82 29.83
N GLY A 246 -20.28 -10.08 29.45
CA GLY A 246 -20.42 -11.21 30.36
C GLY A 246 -19.24 -11.37 31.32
N LEU A 247 -18.00 -11.01 30.86
CA LEU A 247 -16.82 -11.08 31.71
C LEU A 247 -16.80 -10.04 32.85
N LYS A 248 -17.54 -8.95 32.77
CA LYS A 248 -17.59 -7.92 33.83
C LYS A 248 -18.07 -8.46 35.16
N SER A 249 -18.91 -9.49 35.13
CA SER A 249 -19.40 -10.19 36.34
C SER A 249 -18.48 -11.30 36.86
N VAL A 250 -17.37 -11.56 36.14
CA VAL A 250 -16.46 -12.67 36.41
C VAL A 250 -15.11 -12.15 36.91
N PRO A 251 -14.72 -12.32 38.21
CA PRO A 251 -13.44 -11.80 38.71
C PRO A 251 -12.23 -12.29 37.90
N ALA A 252 -12.23 -13.55 37.48
CA ALA A 252 -11.17 -14.10 36.60
C ALA A 252 -11.14 -13.49 35.18
N GLY A 253 -12.19 -12.81 34.75
CA GLY A 253 -12.24 -12.12 33.45
C GLY A 253 -11.59 -10.73 33.43
N ALA A 254 -11.30 -10.16 34.62
CA ALA A 254 -10.77 -8.80 34.73
C ALA A 254 -9.46 -8.59 33.94
N HIS A 255 -8.56 -9.59 33.95
CA HIS A 255 -7.30 -9.50 33.18
C HIS A 255 -7.51 -9.52 31.69
N ILE A 256 -8.51 -10.24 31.16
CA ILE A 256 -8.84 -10.26 29.70
C ILE A 256 -9.38 -8.89 29.31
N LEU A 257 -10.27 -8.31 30.12
CA LEU A 257 -10.81 -6.97 29.89
C LEU A 257 -9.72 -5.90 29.95
N ALA A 258 -8.76 -6.01 30.88
CA ALA A 258 -7.63 -5.09 30.95
C ALA A 258 -6.77 -5.17 29.68
N ARG A 259 -6.43 -6.37 29.21
CA ARG A 259 -5.67 -6.58 27.96
C ARG A 259 -6.43 -6.04 26.74
N LEU A 260 -7.74 -6.24 26.67
CA LEU A 260 -8.58 -5.70 25.60
C LEU A 260 -8.57 -4.17 25.63
N THR A 261 -8.78 -3.57 26.81
CA THR A 261 -8.78 -2.11 26.98
C THR A 261 -7.43 -1.50 26.61
N GLU A 262 -6.34 -2.12 27.02
CA GLU A 262 -4.98 -1.72 26.64
C GLU A 262 -4.81 -1.74 25.11
N GLY A 263 -5.26 -2.77 24.42
CA GLY A 263 -5.23 -2.86 22.95
C GLY A 263 -6.13 -1.82 22.27
N LEU A 264 -7.27 -1.48 22.87
CA LEU A 264 -8.18 -0.45 22.33
C LEU A 264 -7.62 0.97 22.47
N VAL A 265 -6.90 1.27 23.54
CA VAL A 265 -6.38 2.61 23.84
C VAL A 265 -5.08 2.91 23.10
N ASN A 266 -4.15 1.95 23.08
CA ASN A 266 -2.84 2.12 22.45
C ASN A 266 -2.89 2.02 20.93
N ASP A 267 -1.89 2.61 20.27
CA ASP A 267 -1.76 2.61 18.81
C ASP A 267 -1.47 1.23 18.21
N GLU A 268 -1.76 1.08 16.92
CA GLU A 268 -1.47 -0.11 16.10
C GLU A 268 0.03 -0.46 16.08
N HIS A 269 0.89 0.49 16.37
CA HIS A 269 2.34 0.29 16.53
C HIS A 269 2.69 -0.51 17.80
N VAL A 270 1.93 -0.37 18.87
CA VAL A 270 2.14 -1.09 20.15
C VAL A 270 1.41 -2.42 20.14
N PHE A 271 0.15 -2.42 19.70
CA PHE A 271 -0.69 -3.62 19.63
C PHE A 271 -1.47 -3.68 18.31
N HIS A 272 -1.40 -4.82 17.63
CA HIS A 272 -2.30 -5.13 16.52
C HIS A 272 -3.70 -5.41 17.07
N LEU A 273 -4.63 -4.46 16.91
CA LEU A 273 -5.94 -4.52 17.53
C LEU A 273 -6.74 -5.73 17.04
N ALA A 274 -6.68 -6.07 15.77
CA ALA A 274 -7.37 -7.24 15.24
C ALA A 274 -6.95 -8.54 15.92
N ASP A 275 -5.65 -8.72 16.17
CA ASP A 275 -5.12 -9.90 16.85
C ASP A 275 -5.50 -9.87 18.33
N ARG A 276 -5.40 -8.70 18.97
CA ARG A 276 -5.79 -8.55 20.38
C ARG A 276 -7.26 -8.87 20.63
N ILE A 277 -8.16 -8.41 19.76
CA ILE A 277 -9.59 -8.75 19.84
C ILE A 277 -9.80 -10.25 19.68
N ARG A 278 -9.12 -10.89 18.73
CA ARG A 278 -9.22 -12.34 18.49
C ARG A 278 -8.73 -13.16 19.68
N GLU A 279 -7.57 -12.83 20.22
CA GLU A 279 -7.00 -13.47 21.42
C GLU A 279 -7.94 -13.34 22.61
N CYS A 280 -8.35 -12.10 22.94
CA CYS A 280 -9.23 -11.84 24.07
C CYS A 280 -10.60 -12.52 23.89
N SER A 281 -11.14 -12.61 22.67
CA SER A 281 -12.40 -13.32 22.39
C SER A 281 -12.26 -14.82 22.64
N GLY A 282 -11.15 -15.43 22.23
CA GLY A 282 -10.86 -16.84 22.49
C GLY A 282 -10.72 -17.16 23.98
N ASP A 283 -9.96 -16.32 24.70
CA ASP A 283 -9.80 -16.46 26.16
C ASP A 283 -11.14 -16.27 26.91
N ALA A 284 -11.94 -15.29 26.48
CA ALA A 284 -13.26 -15.03 27.04
C ALA A 284 -14.21 -16.21 26.85
N ALA A 285 -14.28 -16.76 25.65
CA ALA A 285 -15.12 -17.92 25.34
C ALA A 285 -14.72 -19.14 26.18
N ARG A 286 -13.40 -19.41 26.27
CA ARG A 286 -12.89 -20.52 27.09
C ARG A 286 -13.29 -20.37 28.57
N LEU A 287 -13.06 -19.20 29.16
CA LEU A 287 -13.38 -18.92 30.55
C LEU A 287 -14.86 -19.06 30.86
N LEU A 288 -15.73 -18.62 29.94
CA LEU A 288 -17.19 -18.75 30.13
C LEU A 288 -17.67 -20.19 29.93
N LEU A 289 -17.07 -20.96 29.01
CA LEU A 289 -17.37 -22.38 28.82
C LEU A 289 -16.97 -23.24 30.06
N GLU A 290 -15.82 -22.98 30.67
CA GLU A 290 -15.36 -23.67 31.87
C GLU A 290 -16.30 -23.44 33.07
N ARG A 291 -17.08 -22.34 33.06
CA ARG A 291 -18.06 -22.01 34.09
C ARG A 291 -19.49 -22.48 33.78
N ALA A 292 -19.74 -22.89 32.52
CA ALA A 292 -21.03 -23.46 32.19
C ALA A 292 -21.29 -24.68 33.11
N PRO A 293 -22.44 -24.77 33.81
CA PRO A 293 -22.73 -25.94 34.58
C PRO A 293 -22.68 -27.17 33.66
N SER A 294 -21.98 -28.21 34.09
CA SER A 294 -21.93 -29.47 33.33
C SER A 294 -23.35 -29.86 32.95
N PRO A 295 -23.61 -30.28 31.72
CA PRO A 295 -24.95 -30.75 31.34
C PRO A 295 -25.40 -31.80 32.36
N PRO A 296 -26.67 -31.77 32.79
CA PRO A 296 -27.18 -32.75 33.72
C PRO A 296 -26.85 -34.15 33.21
N PRO A 297 -26.40 -35.09 34.10
CA PRO A 297 -26.11 -36.45 33.65
C PRO A 297 -27.33 -37.01 32.90
N PRO A 298 -27.09 -37.76 31.81
CA PRO A 298 -28.19 -38.36 31.06
C PRO A 298 -29.08 -39.13 32.06
N PRO A 299 -30.41 -39.05 31.95
CA PRO A 299 -31.30 -39.78 32.83
C PRO A 299 -30.88 -41.26 32.81
N PRO A 300 -30.89 -41.94 34.00
CA PRO A 300 -30.54 -43.36 34.06
C PRO A 300 -31.37 -44.13 33.04
N PRO A 301 -30.80 -45.15 32.40
CA PRO A 301 -31.52 -45.94 31.40
C PRO A 301 -32.80 -46.45 32.06
N VAL A 302 -33.94 -46.10 31.54
CA VAL A 302 -35.22 -46.66 31.94
C VAL A 302 -35.11 -48.15 31.65
N GLU A 303 -35.10 -48.99 32.74
CA GLU A 303 -35.16 -50.44 32.56
C GLU A 303 -36.44 -50.77 31.79
N THR A 304 -36.27 -50.93 30.49
CA THR A 304 -37.32 -51.42 29.63
C THR A 304 -37.50 -52.93 29.91
N VAL A 305 -38.59 -53.26 30.56
CA VAL A 305 -39.12 -54.59 30.67
C VAL A 305 -39.11 -55.23 29.28
N THR A 306 -38.38 -56.32 29.16
CA THR A 306 -38.18 -57.09 27.93
C THR A 306 -39.51 -57.65 27.43
N PRO A 307 -40.00 -57.29 26.23
CA PRO A 307 -40.89 -58.15 25.46
C PRO A 307 -40.07 -59.03 24.53
N LEU A 308 -40.47 -60.29 24.40
CA LEU A 308 -39.91 -61.32 23.52
C LEU A 308 -39.69 -60.87 22.10
N PRO A 309 -38.72 -61.48 21.38
CA PRO A 309 -38.19 -60.98 20.13
C PRO A 309 -39.07 -61.21 18.91
N PRO A 310 -39.25 -60.22 18.08
CA PRO A 310 -39.51 -60.48 16.66
C PRO A 310 -38.23 -60.22 15.84
N GLU A 311 -38.10 -61.06 14.92
CA GLU A 311 -37.14 -61.27 13.85
C GLU A 311 -36.27 -60.09 13.38
N THR A 312 -35.00 -60.39 13.28
CA THR A 312 -33.92 -59.76 12.53
C THR A 312 -34.36 -58.92 11.35
N ARG A 313 -34.33 -57.59 11.51
CA ARG A 313 -34.04 -56.68 10.37
C ARG A 313 -32.70 -55.98 10.62
N ARG A 314 -31.69 -56.50 9.92
CA ARG A 314 -30.38 -55.83 9.74
C ARG A 314 -30.63 -54.48 9.09
N SER A 315 -30.59 -53.40 9.86
CA SER A 315 -30.44 -52.04 9.35
C SER A 315 -28.97 -51.81 9.00
N GLY A 316 -28.59 -52.26 7.82
CA GLY A 316 -27.32 -51.88 7.23
C GLY A 316 -27.40 -50.41 6.84
N LYS A 317 -26.48 -49.59 7.30
CA LYS A 317 -26.24 -48.27 6.73
C LYS A 317 -26.01 -48.47 5.21
N ARG A 318 -26.99 -48.04 4.41
CA ARG A 318 -26.90 -48.15 2.95
C ARG A 318 -26.06 -46.98 2.47
N THR A 319 -24.79 -47.24 2.12
CA THR A 319 -23.94 -46.26 1.46
C THR A 319 -24.52 -45.96 0.08
N VAL A 320 -25.04 -44.78 -0.15
CA VAL A 320 -25.74 -44.42 -1.37
C VAL A 320 -24.78 -44.21 -2.53
N SER A 321 -23.59 -43.68 -2.27
CA SER A 321 -22.50 -43.64 -3.25
C SER A 321 -21.15 -43.35 -2.58
N LYS A 322 -20.07 -43.89 -3.17
CA LYS A 322 -18.70 -43.59 -2.77
C LYS A 322 -17.98 -43.08 -4.01
N VAL A 323 -17.77 -41.76 -4.10
CA VAL A 323 -17.08 -41.13 -5.22
C VAL A 323 -15.68 -40.76 -4.77
N LYS A 324 -14.66 -41.32 -5.46
CA LYS A 324 -13.26 -40.99 -5.25
C LYS A 324 -12.77 -40.21 -6.47
N LYS A 325 -12.51 -38.92 -6.32
CA LYS A 325 -11.93 -38.06 -7.37
C LYS A 325 -10.53 -37.63 -7.00
N GLN A 326 -9.64 -37.57 -7.97
CA GLN A 326 -8.27 -37.06 -7.81
C GLN A 326 -8.13 -35.80 -8.64
N SER A 327 -7.52 -34.73 -8.04
CA SER A 327 -7.12 -33.48 -8.71
C SER A 327 -8.25 -32.74 -9.44
N VAL A 328 -9.31 -32.37 -8.72
CA VAL A 328 -10.42 -31.57 -9.26
C VAL A 328 -10.38 -30.13 -8.65
N PRO A 329 -10.67 -29.07 -9.44
CA PRO A 329 -10.78 -27.71 -8.92
C PRO A 329 -11.81 -27.61 -7.79
N LEU A 330 -11.47 -26.83 -6.74
CA LEU A 330 -12.30 -26.68 -5.54
C LEU A 330 -13.75 -26.24 -5.85
N ALA A 331 -13.93 -25.34 -6.82
CA ALA A 331 -15.24 -24.84 -7.22
C ALA A 331 -16.16 -25.93 -7.80
N GLU A 332 -15.60 -26.89 -8.54
CA GLU A 332 -16.35 -27.99 -9.14
C GLU A 332 -16.78 -29.03 -8.07
N THR A 333 -15.88 -29.27 -7.11
CA THR A 333 -16.14 -30.16 -5.97
C THR A 333 -17.26 -29.63 -5.08
N LEU A 334 -17.27 -28.30 -4.79
CA LEU A 334 -18.31 -27.65 -4.03
C LEU A 334 -19.69 -27.71 -4.72
N GLY A 335 -19.71 -27.59 -6.06
CA GLY A 335 -20.94 -27.72 -6.84
C GLY A 335 -21.54 -29.13 -6.79
N GLU A 336 -20.70 -30.17 -6.81
CA GLU A 336 -21.17 -31.58 -6.70
C GLU A 336 -21.66 -31.90 -5.27
N LEU A 337 -20.94 -31.46 -4.26
CA LEU A 337 -21.35 -31.63 -2.85
C LEU A 337 -22.73 -31.02 -2.61
N ARG A 338 -22.98 -29.82 -3.16
CA ARG A 338 -24.28 -29.17 -3.05
C ARG A 338 -25.40 -29.98 -3.73
N ARG A 339 -25.17 -30.56 -4.92
CA ARG A 339 -26.14 -31.43 -5.61
C ARG A 339 -26.43 -32.70 -4.82
N VAL A 340 -25.42 -33.32 -4.19
CA VAL A 340 -25.59 -34.49 -3.36
C VAL A 340 -26.37 -34.17 -2.09
N ALA A 341 -26.08 -33.06 -1.44
CA ALA A 341 -26.81 -32.57 -0.26
C ALA A 341 -28.29 -32.29 -0.59
N ASP A 342 -28.55 -31.64 -1.71
CA ASP A 342 -29.91 -31.31 -2.17
C ASP A 342 -30.73 -32.59 -2.52
N ALA A 343 -30.06 -33.61 -3.07
CA ALA A 343 -30.69 -34.88 -3.40
C ALA A 343 -30.97 -35.81 -2.18
N HIS A 344 -30.21 -35.60 -1.09
CA HIS A 344 -30.29 -36.42 0.12
C HIS A 344 -30.26 -35.61 1.39
N PRO A 345 -31.30 -34.82 1.70
CA PRO A 345 -31.30 -33.82 2.80
C PRO A 345 -31.12 -34.41 4.20
N ASN A 346 -31.30 -35.72 4.38
CA ASN A 346 -31.13 -36.41 5.66
C ASN A 346 -29.89 -37.32 5.70
N ALA A 347 -29.00 -37.25 4.72
CA ALA A 347 -27.79 -38.07 4.70
C ALA A 347 -26.63 -37.35 5.40
N GLU A 348 -25.86 -38.10 6.16
CA GLU A 348 -24.61 -37.68 6.74
C GLU A 348 -23.49 -37.80 5.69
N ILE A 349 -22.78 -36.72 5.41
CA ILE A 349 -21.73 -36.67 4.37
C ILE A 349 -20.37 -36.60 5.06
N ASP A 350 -19.58 -37.65 4.96
CA ASP A 350 -18.18 -37.66 5.41
C ASP A 350 -17.27 -37.27 4.25
N ILE A 351 -16.42 -36.22 4.46
CA ILE A 351 -15.52 -35.70 3.42
C ILE A 351 -14.09 -35.76 3.96
N GLU A 352 -13.22 -36.52 3.28
CA GLU A 352 -11.79 -36.47 3.49
C GLU A 352 -11.12 -35.76 2.29
N TRP A 353 -10.29 -34.75 2.55
CA TRP A 353 -9.60 -34.02 1.50
C TRP A 353 -8.17 -33.64 1.91
N GLU A 354 -7.30 -33.65 0.92
CA GLU A 354 -5.89 -33.26 1.05
C GLU A 354 -5.61 -32.14 0.02
N ILE A 355 -5.05 -31.01 0.48
CA ILE A 355 -4.61 -29.94 -0.41
C ILE A 355 -3.17 -30.25 -0.83
N ARG A 356 -2.93 -30.26 -2.13
CA ARG A 356 -1.58 -30.29 -2.72
C ARG A 356 -1.37 -28.99 -3.47
N GLU A 357 -0.34 -28.24 -3.06
CA GLU A 357 0.16 -27.06 -3.77
C GLU A 357 0.96 -27.44 -5.02
#